data_d19c2dcec06447b6e9110268c2a2b8c5
#
_entry.id   d19c2dcec06447b6e9110268c2a2b8c5
#
_cell.length_a   1.000
_cell.length_b   1.000
_cell.length_c   1.000
_cell.angle_alpha   90.00
_cell.angle_beta   90.00
_cell.angle_gamma   90.00
#
_symmetry.space_group_name_H-M   'P 1'
#
loop_
_entity.id
_entity.type
_entity.pdbx_description
1 polymer ?
#
loop_
_entity_poly.entity_id
_entity_poly.type
_entity_poly.pdbx_seq_one_letter_code
_entity_poly.pdbx_strand_id
1 'polypeptide(L)'
;MKFAFTHPMHSHPYNPELAGGAGVAAVAVAAQAAGFGGFGFTDHPAPTQKWLEAGGHDALDPFVAMGFAAAHTTTLRLIPNVVVLPYRNPFVVAKAGATLDLLSGGRFTLAVGVGYLKREFAALGADFDERGALVEEALQVIRAVWTGDDVSYAGRHFAAAGITAHPRPAVPPPIWIGGNTAAARRRVAEHGDGWCPFPAAGVLAQTARTDPMASLETLKAGIDDLRRRLDESGRDPAAVDITFSNAVGGAPGDAGFDAGAYLDGVGRLADLGVTWIQVPVPGDSLAHATEAVALFGEQVIAQL
;
A
#
# COMPACT_ATOMS: atom_id res chain seq x y z
N MET A 1 2.18 -6.71 16.63
CA MET A 1 2.70 -5.97 15.45
C MET A 1 2.62 -6.87 14.22
N LYS A 2 2.33 -6.32 13.02
CA LYS A 2 2.36 -7.08 11.76
C LYS A 2 3.40 -6.48 10.83
N PHE A 3 3.96 -7.27 9.92
CA PHE A 3 4.97 -6.85 8.97
C PHE A 3 4.52 -7.09 7.55
N ALA A 4 4.77 -6.12 6.68
CA ALA A 4 4.53 -6.22 5.26
C ALA A 4 5.71 -5.65 4.49
N PHE A 5 5.87 -6.04 3.25
CA PHE A 5 6.81 -5.40 2.34
C PHE A 5 6.29 -5.37 0.91
N THR A 6 6.90 -4.48 0.13
CA THR A 6 6.65 -4.36 -1.30
C THR A 6 7.64 -5.25 -2.05
N HIS A 7 7.18 -5.99 -3.05
CA HIS A 7 8.04 -6.78 -3.93
C HIS A 7 9.25 -5.94 -4.38
N PRO A 8 10.49 -6.46 -4.25
CA PRO A 8 11.70 -5.64 -4.25
C PRO A 8 12.15 -5.23 -5.67
N MET A 9 11.27 -4.61 -6.44
CA MET A 9 11.57 -3.93 -7.71
C MET A 9 11.70 -2.43 -7.46
N HIS A 10 12.84 -2.03 -6.82
CA HIS A 10 13.05 -0.65 -6.36
C HIS A 10 14.04 0.14 -7.22
N SER A 11 14.40 -0.37 -8.38
CA SER A 11 15.38 0.23 -9.30
C SER A 11 14.88 0.30 -10.73
N HIS A 12 15.59 1.12 -11.53
CA HIS A 12 15.51 1.12 -12.98
C HIS A 12 16.94 1.06 -13.55
N PRO A 13 17.28 0.16 -14.49
CA PRO A 13 16.42 -0.96 -14.93
C PRO A 13 16.15 -1.98 -13.82
N TYR A 14 15.00 -2.65 -13.89
CA TYR A 14 14.64 -3.69 -12.93
C TYR A 14 15.56 -4.92 -13.05
N ASN A 15 15.67 -5.68 -11.95
CA ASN A 15 16.33 -6.99 -11.99
C ASN A 15 15.39 -8.04 -12.65
N PRO A 16 15.78 -8.65 -13.77
CA PRO A 16 14.96 -9.64 -14.46
C PRO A 16 14.59 -10.87 -13.62
N GLU A 17 15.43 -11.25 -12.64
CA GLU A 17 15.15 -12.36 -11.73
C GLU A 17 13.92 -12.09 -10.87
N LEU A 18 13.69 -10.83 -10.49
CA LEU A 18 12.56 -10.41 -9.66
C LEU A 18 11.29 -10.14 -10.48
N ALA A 19 11.42 -9.72 -11.75
CA ALA A 19 10.28 -9.35 -12.58
C ALA A 19 9.50 -10.55 -13.15
N GLY A 20 10.14 -11.71 -13.25
CA GLY A 20 9.52 -12.92 -13.78
C GLY A 20 8.61 -13.64 -12.78
N GLY A 21 7.71 -14.47 -13.29
CA GLY A 21 6.77 -15.23 -12.43
C GLY A 21 7.47 -16.10 -11.38
N ALA A 22 8.63 -16.70 -11.72
CA ALA A 22 9.43 -17.48 -10.76
C ALA A 22 9.93 -16.61 -9.59
N GLY A 23 10.41 -15.39 -9.87
CA GLY A 23 10.88 -14.46 -8.84
C GLY A 23 9.74 -13.97 -7.94
N VAL A 24 8.61 -13.56 -8.53
CA VAL A 24 7.42 -13.16 -7.77
C VAL A 24 6.93 -14.30 -6.87
N ALA A 25 6.84 -15.52 -7.37
CA ALA A 25 6.43 -16.69 -6.60
C ALA A 25 7.41 -16.99 -5.46
N ALA A 26 8.74 -17.00 -5.75
CA ALA A 26 9.75 -17.30 -4.74
C ALA A 26 9.73 -16.29 -3.58
N VAL A 27 9.67 -14.98 -3.89
CA VAL A 27 9.61 -13.93 -2.87
C VAL A 27 8.32 -14.01 -2.05
N ALA A 28 7.15 -14.23 -2.68
CA ALA A 28 5.88 -14.36 -1.98
C ALA A 28 5.83 -15.60 -1.05
N VAL A 29 6.36 -16.74 -1.51
CA VAL A 29 6.45 -17.97 -0.71
C VAL A 29 7.43 -17.79 0.46
N ALA A 30 8.59 -17.16 0.21
CA ALA A 30 9.55 -16.84 1.28
C ALA A 30 8.94 -15.90 2.34
N ALA A 31 8.19 -14.87 1.91
CA ALA A 31 7.47 -13.96 2.81
C ALA A 31 6.48 -14.71 3.72
N GLN A 32 5.67 -15.59 3.14
CA GLN A 32 4.73 -16.40 3.91
C GLN A 32 5.45 -17.32 4.90
N ALA A 33 6.51 -18.00 4.45
CA ALA A 33 7.28 -18.92 5.30
C ALA A 33 7.98 -18.18 6.46
N ALA A 34 8.43 -16.94 6.22
CA ALA A 34 9.06 -16.09 7.23
C ALA A 34 8.07 -15.45 8.22
N GLY A 35 6.75 -15.62 8.03
CA GLY A 35 5.72 -15.10 8.93
C GLY A 35 5.30 -13.65 8.63
N PHE A 36 5.62 -13.09 7.47
CA PHE A 36 5.08 -11.79 7.08
C PHE A 36 3.55 -11.85 6.98
N GLY A 37 2.91 -10.78 7.45
CA GLY A 37 1.46 -10.63 7.38
C GLY A 37 0.96 -10.09 6.04
N GLY A 38 1.80 -9.37 5.29
CA GLY A 38 1.40 -8.72 4.05
C GLY A 38 2.49 -8.59 2.99
N PHE A 39 2.07 -8.54 1.74
CA PHE A 39 2.91 -8.43 0.55
C PHE A 39 2.19 -7.67 -0.54
N GLY A 40 2.91 -6.86 -1.32
CA GLY A 40 2.29 -6.09 -2.38
C GLY A 40 3.26 -5.57 -3.42
N PHE A 41 2.76 -4.67 -4.26
CA PHE A 41 3.46 -4.09 -5.40
C PHE A 41 3.18 -2.60 -5.48
N THR A 42 4.10 -1.83 -6.06
CA THR A 42 3.90 -0.43 -6.41
C THR A 42 3.06 -0.29 -7.68
N ASP A 43 2.67 0.93 -8.01
CA ASP A 43 1.79 1.22 -9.15
C ASP A 43 2.34 2.39 -9.98
N HIS A 44 3.14 2.07 -11.01
CA HIS A 44 3.65 3.01 -11.99
C HIS A 44 3.50 2.45 -13.40
N PRO A 45 2.30 2.56 -14.01
CA PRO A 45 2.02 1.93 -15.32
C PRO A 45 2.69 2.64 -16.50
N ALA A 46 2.99 3.93 -16.41
CA ALA A 46 3.56 4.73 -17.50
C ALA A 46 4.48 5.86 -17.00
N PRO A 47 5.49 5.58 -16.17
CA PRO A 47 6.41 6.60 -15.68
C PRO A 47 7.27 7.17 -16.81
N THR A 48 7.78 8.39 -16.65
CA THR A 48 8.68 8.96 -17.65
C THR A 48 10.08 8.43 -17.48
N GLN A 49 10.82 8.28 -18.60
CA GLN A 49 12.23 7.91 -18.60
C GLN A 49 13.06 8.81 -17.66
N LYS A 50 12.80 10.13 -17.69
CA LYS A 50 13.47 11.08 -16.80
C LYS A 50 13.26 10.77 -15.30
N TRP A 51 12.08 10.31 -14.93
CA TRP A 51 11.82 9.95 -13.53
C TRP A 51 12.51 8.64 -13.15
N LEU A 52 12.49 7.65 -14.04
CA LEU A 52 13.20 6.39 -13.86
C LEU A 52 14.70 6.62 -13.66
N GLU A 53 15.33 7.41 -14.53
CA GLU A 53 16.77 7.75 -14.46
C GLU A 53 17.13 8.64 -13.24
N ALA A 54 16.16 9.34 -12.66
CA ALA A 54 16.35 10.16 -11.47
C ALA A 54 16.16 9.41 -10.14
N GLY A 55 16.21 8.07 -10.15
CA GLY A 55 16.03 7.22 -8.97
C GLY A 55 14.59 6.71 -8.80
N GLY A 56 13.80 6.74 -9.87
CA GLY A 56 12.53 6.03 -9.95
C GLY A 56 12.74 4.51 -10.10
N HIS A 57 11.66 3.78 -10.24
CA HIS A 57 11.71 2.32 -10.34
C HIS A 57 10.65 1.79 -11.32
N ASP A 58 10.92 0.62 -11.86
CA ASP A 58 9.95 -0.12 -12.65
C ASP A 58 8.91 -0.78 -11.73
N ALA A 59 7.72 -1.08 -12.27
CA ALA A 59 6.65 -1.72 -11.52
C ALA A 59 5.87 -2.71 -12.40
N LEU A 60 5.40 -3.79 -11.78
CA LEU A 60 4.37 -4.66 -12.37
C LEU A 60 2.99 -4.05 -12.09
N ASP A 61 1.98 -4.37 -12.92
CA ASP A 61 0.60 -4.01 -12.56
C ASP A 61 0.23 -4.70 -11.23
N PRO A 62 -0.18 -3.95 -10.21
CA PRO A 62 -0.37 -4.50 -8.87
C PRO A 62 -1.48 -5.56 -8.81
N PHE A 63 -2.58 -5.43 -9.55
CA PHE A 63 -3.66 -6.42 -9.50
C PHE A 63 -3.27 -7.74 -10.16
N VAL A 64 -2.57 -7.68 -11.30
CA VAL A 64 -2.08 -8.88 -12.00
C VAL A 64 -1.04 -9.58 -11.16
N ALA A 65 -0.05 -8.85 -10.62
CA ALA A 65 1.03 -9.41 -9.83
C ALA A 65 0.53 -9.98 -8.48
N MET A 66 -0.39 -9.29 -7.80
CA MET A 66 -1.02 -9.80 -6.58
C MET A 66 -1.87 -11.05 -6.84
N GLY A 67 -2.60 -11.12 -7.97
CA GLY A 67 -3.34 -12.32 -8.36
C GLY A 67 -2.40 -13.53 -8.57
N PHE A 68 -1.24 -13.29 -9.17
CA PHE A 68 -0.21 -14.31 -9.32
C PHE A 68 0.38 -14.75 -7.96
N ALA A 69 0.73 -13.80 -7.08
CA ALA A 69 1.20 -14.10 -5.73
C ALA A 69 0.16 -14.84 -4.88
N ALA A 70 -1.13 -14.48 -5.02
CA ALA A 70 -2.24 -15.16 -4.35
C ALA A 70 -2.33 -16.65 -4.65
N ALA A 71 -2.03 -17.05 -5.89
CA ALA A 71 -2.06 -18.44 -6.32
C ALA A 71 -0.92 -19.29 -5.69
N HIS A 72 0.14 -18.66 -5.18
CA HIS A 72 1.30 -19.32 -4.57
C HIS A 72 1.32 -19.22 -3.05
N THR A 73 0.35 -18.54 -2.45
CA THR A 73 0.29 -18.31 -0.99
C THR A 73 -1.11 -18.56 -0.44
N THR A 74 -1.23 -18.82 0.86
CA THR A 74 -2.49 -19.15 1.50
C THR A 74 -2.86 -18.23 2.67
N THR A 75 -1.90 -17.56 3.30
CA THR A 75 -2.12 -16.73 4.49
C THR A 75 -1.70 -15.27 4.30
N LEU A 76 -0.80 -15.02 3.36
CA LEU A 76 -0.21 -13.72 3.11
C LEU A 76 -1.27 -12.73 2.58
N ARG A 77 -1.50 -11.63 3.28
CA ARG A 77 -2.41 -10.57 2.85
C ARG A 77 -1.81 -9.80 1.68
N LEU A 78 -2.63 -9.48 0.71
CA LEU A 78 -2.24 -8.78 -0.52
C LEU A 78 -2.55 -7.29 -0.37
N ILE A 79 -1.51 -6.47 -0.26
CA ILE A 79 -1.61 -5.03 0.06
C ILE A 79 -0.75 -4.25 -0.92
N PRO A 80 -1.30 -3.60 -1.96
CA PRO A 80 -0.51 -2.76 -2.84
C PRO A 80 0.10 -1.58 -2.07
N ASN A 81 1.25 -1.08 -2.50
CA ASN A 81 1.90 0.07 -1.84
C ASN A 81 2.25 1.19 -2.83
N VAL A 82 1.30 1.93 -3.28
CA VAL A 82 -0.17 1.89 -3.21
C VAL A 82 -0.74 1.97 -4.62
N VAL A 83 -1.98 1.54 -4.87
CA VAL A 83 -2.66 1.81 -6.15
C VAL A 83 -2.89 3.31 -6.29
N VAL A 84 -2.46 3.90 -7.40
CA VAL A 84 -2.79 5.29 -7.74
C VAL A 84 -4.21 5.32 -8.30
N LEU A 85 -5.17 5.53 -7.42
CA LEU A 85 -6.59 5.36 -7.74
C LEU A 85 -7.08 6.23 -8.89
N PRO A 86 -6.64 7.51 -9.06
CA PRO A 86 -7.09 8.34 -10.19
C PRO A 86 -6.66 7.86 -11.57
N TYR A 87 -5.71 6.93 -11.69
CA TYR A 87 -5.31 6.38 -12.98
C TYR A 87 -6.37 5.45 -13.59
N ARG A 88 -7.33 4.98 -12.79
CA ARG A 88 -8.24 3.89 -13.15
C ARG A 88 -9.70 4.28 -12.95
N ASN A 89 -10.55 3.70 -13.80
CA ASN A 89 -11.99 3.77 -13.58
C ASN A 89 -12.35 2.98 -12.30
N PRO A 90 -13.07 3.59 -11.32
CA PRO A 90 -13.36 2.96 -10.03
C PRO A 90 -14.22 1.69 -10.13
N PHE A 91 -15.08 1.56 -11.13
CA PHE A 91 -15.87 0.35 -11.36
C PHE A 91 -14.96 -0.83 -11.75
N VAL A 92 -13.91 -0.57 -12.54
CA VAL A 92 -12.90 -1.59 -12.91
C VAL A 92 -12.06 -1.96 -11.70
N VAL A 93 -11.65 -0.97 -10.88
CA VAL A 93 -10.91 -1.23 -9.62
C VAL A 93 -11.76 -2.03 -8.63
N ALA A 94 -13.03 -1.68 -8.47
CA ALA A 94 -13.95 -2.43 -7.61
C ALA A 94 -14.07 -3.89 -8.08
N LYS A 95 -14.17 -4.12 -9.40
CA LYS A 95 -14.23 -5.47 -9.97
C LYS A 95 -12.94 -6.24 -9.77
N ALA A 96 -11.80 -5.64 -10.04
CA ALA A 96 -10.49 -6.27 -9.86
C ALA A 96 -10.25 -6.63 -8.37
N GLY A 97 -10.54 -5.70 -7.45
CA GLY A 97 -10.44 -5.92 -6.01
C GLY A 97 -11.35 -7.03 -5.50
N ALA A 98 -12.62 -7.04 -5.91
CA ALA A 98 -13.58 -8.11 -5.57
C ALA A 98 -13.12 -9.49 -6.09
N THR A 99 -12.56 -9.52 -7.30
CA THR A 99 -12.04 -10.75 -7.89
C THR A 99 -10.83 -11.27 -7.13
N LEU A 100 -9.88 -10.37 -6.82
CA LEU A 100 -8.68 -10.72 -6.07
C LEU A 100 -9.02 -11.18 -4.65
N ASP A 101 -9.95 -10.50 -3.99
CA ASP A 101 -10.43 -10.90 -2.66
C ASP A 101 -11.04 -12.30 -2.67
N LEU A 102 -11.93 -12.58 -3.61
CA LEU A 102 -12.55 -13.90 -3.78
C LEU A 102 -11.51 -15.00 -4.06
N LEU A 103 -10.61 -14.78 -5.02
CA LEU A 103 -9.60 -15.76 -5.41
C LEU A 103 -8.55 -15.99 -4.33
N SER A 104 -8.30 -15.01 -3.49
CA SER A 104 -7.38 -15.12 -2.35
C SER A 104 -8.03 -15.62 -1.06
N GLY A 105 -9.36 -15.79 -1.01
CA GLY A 105 -10.08 -16.19 0.20
C GLY A 105 -10.16 -15.09 1.25
N GLY A 106 -10.40 -13.83 0.85
CA GLY A 106 -10.57 -12.69 1.76
C GLY A 106 -9.26 -12.04 2.24
N ARG A 107 -8.14 -12.25 1.52
CA ARG A 107 -6.82 -11.73 1.89
C ARG A 107 -6.44 -10.40 1.24
N PHE A 108 -7.35 -9.76 0.52
CA PHE A 108 -7.06 -8.49 -0.13
C PHE A 108 -7.30 -7.29 0.79
N THR A 109 -6.46 -6.27 0.67
CA THR A 109 -6.63 -4.92 1.22
C THR A 109 -6.33 -3.93 0.10
N LEU A 110 -7.23 -3.01 -0.17
CA LEU A 110 -7.05 -1.99 -1.19
C LEU A 110 -6.35 -0.76 -0.59
N ALA A 111 -5.02 -0.71 -0.65
CA ALA A 111 -4.30 0.51 -0.28
C ALA A 111 -4.17 1.44 -1.50
N VAL A 112 -4.59 2.71 -1.35
CA VAL A 112 -4.70 3.68 -2.43
C VAL A 112 -4.00 5.00 -2.13
N GLY A 113 -3.52 5.66 -3.19
CA GLY A 113 -2.95 6.99 -3.14
C GLY A 113 -3.52 7.91 -4.22
N VAL A 114 -3.24 9.21 -4.08
CA VAL A 114 -3.69 10.24 -5.04
C VAL A 114 -2.76 10.39 -6.25
N GLY A 115 -1.54 9.85 -6.19
CA GLY A 115 -0.53 10.00 -7.24
C GLY A 115 0.16 11.38 -7.27
N TYR A 116 1.34 11.42 -7.88
CA TYR A 116 2.18 12.63 -7.91
C TYR A 116 2.90 12.89 -9.24
N LEU A 117 2.95 11.92 -10.16
CA LEU A 117 3.64 12.04 -11.45
C LEU A 117 2.72 12.63 -12.52
N LYS A 118 2.70 13.97 -12.66
CA LYS A 118 1.80 14.69 -13.59
C LYS A 118 1.84 14.17 -15.04
N ARG A 119 3.01 13.72 -15.54
CA ARG A 119 3.13 13.20 -16.90
C ARG A 119 2.54 11.80 -17.05
N GLU A 120 2.57 11.00 -16.00
CA GLU A 120 1.92 9.70 -15.96
C GLU A 120 0.40 9.85 -16.00
N PHE A 121 -0.16 10.83 -15.26
CA PHE A 121 -1.57 11.21 -15.38
C PHE A 121 -1.97 11.55 -16.82
N ALA A 122 -1.15 12.37 -17.50
CA ALA A 122 -1.42 12.75 -18.88
C ALA A 122 -1.38 11.54 -19.85
N ALA A 123 -0.43 10.62 -19.66
CA ALA A 123 -0.35 9.39 -20.45
C ALA A 123 -1.57 8.48 -20.26
N LEU A 124 -2.15 8.47 -19.08
CA LEU A 124 -3.30 7.65 -18.70
C LEU A 124 -4.65 8.36 -18.91
N GLY A 125 -4.63 9.60 -19.43
CA GLY A 125 -5.85 10.37 -19.70
C GLY A 125 -6.59 10.86 -18.46
N ALA A 126 -5.91 10.92 -17.30
CA ALA A 126 -6.48 11.40 -16.05
C ALA A 126 -6.08 12.86 -15.75
N ASP A 127 -6.98 13.63 -15.17
CA ASP A 127 -6.69 15.01 -14.78
C ASP A 127 -5.92 15.06 -13.45
N PHE A 128 -4.67 15.52 -13.54
CA PHE A 128 -3.80 15.65 -12.38
C PHE A 128 -4.31 16.65 -11.33
N ASP A 129 -4.90 17.74 -11.76
CA ASP A 129 -5.33 18.79 -10.86
C ASP A 129 -6.64 18.43 -10.12
N GLU A 130 -7.43 17.50 -10.70
CA GLU A 130 -8.63 16.91 -10.10
C GLU A 130 -8.36 15.62 -9.28
N ARG A 131 -7.11 15.16 -9.16
CA ARG A 131 -6.77 13.85 -8.54
C ARG A 131 -7.34 13.65 -7.14
N GLY A 132 -7.49 14.73 -6.36
CA GLY A 132 -8.11 14.68 -5.03
C GLY A 132 -9.60 14.35 -5.09
N ALA A 133 -10.34 15.03 -5.96
CA ALA A 133 -11.77 14.79 -6.18
C ALA A 133 -12.02 13.41 -6.82
N LEU A 134 -11.18 13.02 -7.78
CA LEU A 134 -11.23 11.69 -8.40
C LEU A 134 -11.12 10.58 -7.37
N VAL A 135 -10.20 10.69 -6.39
CA VAL A 135 -10.08 9.69 -5.31
C VAL A 135 -11.31 9.65 -4.43
N GLU A 136 -11.85 10.80 -4.05
CA GLU A 136 -13.02 10.87 -3.17
C GLU A 136 -14.25 10.22 -3.80
N GLU A 137 -14.55 10.55 -5.05
CA GLU A 137 -15.64 9.89 -5.78
C GLU A 137 -15.38 8.40 -6.01
N ALA A 138 -14.13 8.03 -6.38
CA ALA A 138 -13.77 6.64 -6.61
C ALA A 138 -13.95 5.77 -5.35
N LEU A 139 -13.60 6.27 -4.17
CA LEU A 139 -13.80 5.56 -2.90
C LEU A 139 -15.29 5.31 -2.63
N GLN A 140 -16.15 6.30 -2.88
CA GLN A 140 -17.60 6.15 -2.73
C GLN A 140 -18.16 5.11 -3.71
N VAL A 141 -17.75 5.17 -4.97
CA VAL A 141 -18.16 4.21 -6.00
C VAL A 141 -17.74 2.79 -5.64
N ILE A 142 -16.47 2.59 -5.23
CA ILE A 142 -15.96 1.27 -4.87
C ILE A 142 -16.74 0.69 -3.69
N ARG A 143 -16.97 1.47 -2.64
CA ARG A 143 -17.78 1.03 -1.48
C ARG A 143 -19.20 0.66 -1.90
N ALA A 144 -19.87 1.50 -2.70
CA ALA A 144 -21.22 1.22 -3.18
C ALA A 144 -21.29 -0.09 -3.97
N VAL A 145 -20.35 -0.30 -4.91
CA VAL A 145 -20.28 -1.51 -5.76
C VAL A 145 -20.01 -2.78 -4.94
N TRP A 146 -19.20 -2.68 -3.88
CA TRP A 146 -18.91 -3.82 -3.02
C TRP A 146 -20.04 -4.17 -2.03
N THR A 147 -20.95 -3.25 -1.76
CA THR A 147 -22.00 -3.42 -0.73
C THR A 147 -23.42 -3.54 -1.27
N GLY A 148 -23.67 -3.10 -2.52
CA GLY A 148 -25.01 -3.02 -3.08
C GLY A 148 -25.19 -3.69 -4.44
N ASP A 149 -26.44 -3.99 -4.77
CA ASP A 149 -26.94 -4.27 -6.11
C ASP A 149 -27.73 -3.04 -6.60
N ASP A 150 -27.96 -2.95 -7.90
CA ASP A 150 -28.71 -1.84 -8.53
C ASP A 150 -28.12 -0.47 -8.17
N VAL A 151 -26.78 -0.39 -8.16
CA VAL A 151 -26.05 0.81 -7.71
C VAL A 151 -26.24 1.92 -8.74
N SER A 152 -26.77 3.05 -8.27
CA SER A 152 -26.82 4.31 -9.02
C SER A 152 -25.93 5.34 -8.33
N TYR A 153 -25.12 6.03 -9.10
CA TYR A 153 -24.19 7.07 -8.63
C TYR A 153 -24.19 8.24 -9.60
N ALA A 154 -24.26 9.46 -9.10
CA ALA A 154 -24.23 10.68 -9.90
C ALA A 154 -23.21 11.65 -9.28
N GLY A 155 -21.94 11.49 -9.63
CA GLY A 155 -20.85 12.37 -9.24
C GLY A 155 -20.46 13.32 -10.37
N ARG A 156 -19.41 14.09 -10.12
CA ARG A 156 -18.81 15.00 -11.11
C ARG A 156 -17.99 14.24 -12.17
N HIS A 157 -17.30 13.19 -11.75
CA HIS A 157 -16.36 12.44 -12.59
C HIS A 157 -16.89 11.07 -12.98
N PHE A 158 -17.74 10.48 -12.16
CA PHE A 158 -18.28 9.14 -12.38
C PHE A 158 -19.79 9.13 -12.27
N ALA A 159 -20.42 8.33 -13.10
CA ALA A 159 -21.85 8.11 -13.04
C ALA A 159 -22.19 6.66 -13.36
N ALA A 160 -23.25 6.15 -12.73
CA ALA A 160 -23.81 4.83 -12.98
C ALA A 160 -25.32 4.85 -12.75
N ALA A 161 -26.04 4.01 -13.47
CA ALA A 161 -27.48 3.86 -13.32
C ALA A 161 -27.83 2.38 -13.26
N GLY A 162 -28.23 1.89 -12.08
CA GLY A 162 -28.73 0.54 -11.87
C GLY A 162 -27.74 -0.58 -12.19
N ILE A 163 -26.44 -0.41 -11.83
CA ILE A 163 -25.44 -1.44 -12.10
C ILE A 163 -25.33 -2.46 -10.98
N THR A 164 -25.07 -3.70 -11.32
CA THR A 164 -24.76 -4.79 -10.39
C THR A 164 -23.45 -5.48 -10.81
N ALA A 165 -22.48 -5.59 -9.91
CA ALA A 165 -21.15 -6.15 -10.21
C ALA A 165 -20.87 -7.42 -9.40
N HIS A 166 -21.37 -8.54 -9.85
CA HIS A 166 -21.08 -9.86 -9.28
C HIS A 166 -19.89 -10.57 -9.98
N PRO A 167 -19.17 -11.49 -9.28
CA PRO A 167 -19.27 -11.77 -7.85
C PRO A 167 -18.81 -10.60 -7.01
N ARG A 168 -19.37 -10.48 -5.82
CA ARG A 168 -19.10 -9.43 -4.85
C ARG A 168 -18.41 -10.04 -3.62
N PRO A 169 -17.49 -9.35 -2.91
CA PRO A 169 -16.92 -9.85 -1.66
C PRO A 169 -18.00 -10.10 -0.63
N ALA A 170 -17.89 -11.18 0.15
CA ALA A 170 -18.81 -11.45 1.26
C ALA A 170 -18.71 -10.39 2.36
N VAL A 171 -17.48 -9.92 2.60
CA VAL A 171 -17.15 -8.76 3.45
C VAL A 171 -16.32 -7.80 2.59
N PRO A 172 -16.67 -6.52 2.48
CA PRO A 172 -15.89 -5.56 1.70
C PRO A 172 -14.43 -5.54 2.16
N PRO A 173 -13.45 -5.63 1.23
CA PRO A 173 -12.04 -5.51 1.58
C PRO A 173 -11.73 -4.20 2.30
N PRO A 174 -10.82 -4.19 3.28
CA PRO A 174 -10.37 -2.97 3.90
C PRO A 174 -9.77 -2.01 2.87
N ILE A 175 -10.03 -0.71 3.03
CA ILE A 175 -9.45 0.34 2.21
C ILE A 175 -8.45 1.13 3.07
N TRP A 176 -7.19 1.15 2.67
CA TRP A 176 -6.15 1.95 3.30
C TRP A 176 -5.79 3.17 2.45
N ILE A 177 -5.55 4.30 3.08
CA ILE A 177 -5.30 5.58 2.40
C ILE A 177 -3.85 6.00 2.62
N GLY A 178 -3.12 6.18 1.52
CA GLY A 178 -1.73 6.64 1.53
C GLY A 178 -1.60 8.17 1.56
N GLY A 179 -0.47 8.61 2.11
CA GLY A 179 -0.04 10.01 2.14
C GLY A 179 -0.05 10.66 3.52
N ASN A 180 0.80 11.69 3.67
CA ASN A 180 1.07 12.33 4.97
C ASN A 180 0.21 13.56 5.23
N THR A 181 -0.55 14.06 4.24
CA THR A 181 -1.28 15.33 4.34
C THR A 181 -2.52 15.24 5.22
N ALA A 182 -2.98 16.38 5.72
CA ALA A 182 -4.26 16.48 6.43
C ALA A 182 -5.44 15.98 5.57
N ALA A 183 -5.38 16.18 4.24
CA ALA A 183 -6.39 15.66 3.32
C ALA A 183 -6.40 14.11 3.26
N ALA A 184 -5.23 13.46 3.34
CA ALA A 184 -5.16 11.99 3.44
C ALA A 184 -5.81 11.51 4.74
N ARG A 185 -5.47 12.11 5.90
CA ARG A 185 -6.08 11.75 7.19
C ARG A 185 -7.60 11.99 7.23
N ARG A 186 -8.08 13.07 6.61
CA ARG A 186 -9.52 13.31 6.44
C ARG A 186 -10.18 12.17 5.67
N ARG A 187 -9.59 11.75 4.53
CA ARG A 187 -10.11 10.61 3.74
C ARG A 187 -10.11 9.30 4.52
N VAL A 188 -9.09 9.08 5.38
CA VAL A 188 -9.12 7.91 6.28
C VAL A 188 -10.33 7.98 7.21
N ALA A 189 -10.56 9.13 7.85
CA ALA A 189 -11.69 9.31 8.76
C ALA A 189 -13.05 9.13 8.08
N GLU A 190 -13.17 9.53 6.81
CA GLU A 190 -14.43 9.44 6.05
C GLU A 190 -14.62 8.07 5.36
N HIS A 191 -13.56 7.44 4.85
CA HIS A 191 -13.67 6.30 3.92
C HIS A 191 -12.71 5.15 4.22
N GLY A 192 -11.62 5.36 4.98
CA GLY A 192 -10.53 4.38 5.11
C GLY A 192 -10.68 3.48 6.34
N ASP A 193 -10.10 2.29 6.25
CA ASP A 193 -9.94 1.33 7.34
C ASP A 193 -8.47 1.26 7.78
N GLY A 194 -7.59 2.05 7.15
CA GLY A 194 -6.20 2.19 7.52
C GLY A 194 -5.55 3.42 6.90
N TRP A 195 -4.45 3.86 7.52
CA TRP A 195 -3.63 4.98 7.09
C TRP A 195 -2.22 4.49 6.77
N CYS A 196 -1.72 4.85 5.57
CA CYS A 196 -0.38 4.50 5.10
C CYS A 196 0.46 5.77 4.92
N PRO A 197 0.90 6.43 6.00
CA PRO A 197 1.93 7.44 5.91
C PRO A 197 3.29 6.79 5.62
N PHE A 198 4.24 7.59 5.13
CA PHE A 198 5.57 7.10 4.84
C PHE A 198 6.63 8.15 5.23
N PRO A 199 7.85 7.72 5.58
CA PRO A 199 8.93 8.65 5.84
C PRO A 199 9.22 9.51 4.62
N ALA A 200 9.10 10.83 4.77
CA ALA A 200 9.35 11.80 3.70
C ALA A 200 10.02 13.04 4.25
N ALA A 201 11.12 13.43 3.62
CA ALA A 201 11.85 14.67 3.91
C ALA A 201 12.45 15.27 2.64
N GLY A 202 12.76 16.56 2.65
CA GLY A 202 13.48 17.25 1.59
C GLY A 202 12.90 16.99 0.19
N VAL A 203 13.74 16.51 -0.71
CA VAL A 203 13.38 16.26 -2.13
C VAL A 203 12.27 15.23 -2.27
N LEU A 204 12.27 14.18 -1.44
CA LEU A 204 11.23 13.15 -1.49
C LEU A 204 9.84 13.73 -1.17
N ALA A 205 9.72 14.52 -0.11
CA ALA A 205 8.47 15.17 0.26
C ALA A 205 7.95 16.11 -0.84
N GLN A 206 8.87 16.87 -1.48
CA GLN A 206 8.55 17.74 -2.60
C GLN A 206 8.09 16.96 -3.84
N THR A 207 8.81 15.90 -4.21
CA THR A 207 8.48 15.03 -5.37
C THR A 207 7.14 14.34 -5.16
N ALA A 208 6.93 13.74 -4.00
CA ALA A 208 5.69 13.07 -3.64
C ALA A 208 4.54 14.04 -3.31
N ARG A 209 4.80 15.36 -3.28
CA ARG A 209 3.80 16.41 -2.98
C ARG A 209 3.03 16.12 -1.68
N THR A 210 3.76 15.78 -0.63
CA THR A 210 3.22 15.40 0.67
C THR A 210 3.89 16.16 1.80
N ASP A 211 3.26 16.18 2.98
CA ASP A 211 3.86 16.80 4.16
C ASP A 211 5.09 16.00 4.61
N PRO A 212 6.14 16.67 5.10
CA PRO A 212 7.28 15.97 5.72
C PRO A 212 6.84 15.11 6.91
N MET A 213 7.38 13.89 7.00
CA MET A 213 7.17 12.97 8.10
C MET A 213 8.47 12.19 8.35
N ALA A 214 9.44 12.83 8.98
CA ALA A 214 10.79 12.32 9.10
C ALA A 214 11.20 11.96 10.55
N SER A 215 10.29 12.11 11.51
CA SER A 215 10.54 11.81 12.92
C SER A 215 9.33 11.18 13.59
N LEU A 216 9.55 10.49 14.72
CA LEU A 216 8.46 9.96 15.56
C LEU A 216 7.53 11.06 16.07
N GLU A 217 8.03 12.28 16.26
CA GLU A 217 7.23 13.43 16.68
C GLU A 217 6.24 13.84 15.58
N THR A 218 6.68 13.94 14.32
CA THR A 218 5.80 14.28 13.19
C THR A 218 4.81 13.16 12.90
N LEU A 219 5.20 11.89 13.06
CA LEU A 219 4.30 10.75 12.97
C LEU A 219 3.23 10.81 14.08
N LYS A 220 3.66 11.04 15.34
CA LYS A 220 2.74 11.16 16.48
C LYS A 220 1.69 12.27 16.25
N ALA A 221 2.14 13.45 15.83
CA ALA A 221 1.22 14.55 15.52
C ALA A 221 0.20 14.17 14.42
N GLY A 222 0.62 13.42 13.41
CA GLY A 222 -0.27 12.88 12.38
C GLY A 222 -1.28 11.87 12.92
N ILE A 223 -0.84 10.97 13.81
CA ILE A 223 -1.71 9.99 14.47
C ILE A 223 -2.72 10.68 15.38
N ASP A 224 -2.29 11.65 16.16
CA ASP A 224 -3.16 12.41 17.06
C ASP A 224 -4.25 13.18 16.25
N ASP A 225 -3.88 13.82 15.13
CA ASP A 225 -4.85 14.47 14.23
C ASP A 225 -5.82 13.46 13.60
N LEU A 226 -5.35 12.27 13.20
CA LEU A 226 -6.21 11.21 12.68
C LEU A 226 -7.21 10.72 13.74
N ARG A 227 -6.75 10.42 14.94
CA ARG A 227 -7.60 9.96 16.06
C ARG A 227 -8.68 10.98 16.38
N ARG A 228 -8.32 12.27 16.48
CA ARG A 228 -9.29 13.36 16.68
C ARG A 228 -10.36 13.36 15.58
N ARG A 229 -9.99 13.22 14.30
CA ARG A 229 -10.95 13.19 13.18
C ARG A 229 -11.85 11.96 13.22
N LEU A 230 -11.34 10.82 13.63
CA LEU A 230 -12.13 9.59 13.81
C LEU A 230 -13.15 9.76 14.94
N ASP A 231 -12.72 10.30 16.08
CA ASP A 231 -13.61 10.62 17.21
C ASP A 231 -14.71 11.61 16.80
N GLU A 232 -14.37 12.68 16.09
CA GLU A 232 -15.32 13.68 15.55
C GLU A 232 -16.33 13.05 14.57
N SER A 233 -15.95 12.00 13.84
CA SER A 233 -16.84 11.24 12.94
C SER A 233 -17.55 10.05 13.60
N GLY A 234 -17.36 9.86 14.91
CA GLY A 234 -17.96 8.76 15.67
C GLY A 234 -17.39 7.37 15.33
N ARG A 235 -16.18 7.32 14.80
CA ARG A 235 -15.48 6.07 14.47
C ARG A 235 -14.43 5.72 15.53
N ASP A 236 -14.35 4.44 15.87
CA ASP A 236 -13.34 3.95 16.81
C ASP A 236 -11.92 4.05 16.20
N PRO A 237 -11.01 4.87 16.78
CA PRO A 237 -9.63 4.96 16.31
C PRO A 237 -8.86 3.64 16.38
N ALA A 238 -9.22 2.73 17.28
CA ALA A 238 -8.57 1.43 17.42
C ALA A 238 -8.93 0.45 16.30
N ALA A 239 -10.00 0.71 15.55
CA ALA A 239 -10.41 -0.09 14.39
C ALA A 239 -9.65 0.28 13.11
N VAL A 240 -8.79 1.32 13.12
CA VAL A 240 -8.06 1.81 11.95
C VAL A 240 -6.59 1.37 12.03
N ASP A 241 -6.17 0.57 11.05
CA ASP A 241 -4.76 0.18 10.94
C ASP A 241 -3.86 1.38 10.59
N ILE A 242 -2.65 1.42 11.13
CA ILE A 242 -1.64 2.44 10.79
C ILE A 242 -0.36 1.73 10.37
N THR A 243 0.13 2.03 9.17
CA THR A 243 1.40 1.49 8.68
C THR A 243 2.50 2.53 8.81
N PHE A 244 3.73 2.11 9.10
CA PHE A 244 4.91 2.98 8.97
C PHE A 244 6.16 2.14 8.74
N SER A 245 7.28 2.78 8.36
CA SER A 245 8.58 2.10 8.24
C SER A 245 9.41 2.32 9.49
N ASN A 246 10.13 1.29 9.93
CA ASN A 246 11.14 1.39 10.98
C ASN A 246 12.53 1.59 10.35
N ALA A 247 13.22 2.66 10.72
CA ALA A 247 14.58 2.94 10.27
C ALA A 247 15.65 2.57 11.34
N VAL A 248 15.22 2.24 12.55
CA VAL A 248 16.13 1.87 13.65
C VAL A 248 16.63 0.44 13.41
N GLY A 249 17.91 0.21 13.58
CA GLY A 249 18.53 -1.10 13.37
C GLY A 249 18.90 -1.42 11.92
N GLY A 250 18.61 -0.53 10.96
CA GLY A 250 18.95 -0.72 9.55
C GLY A 250 17.92 -1.54 8.77
N ALA A 251 18.28 -1.94 7.53
CA ALA A 251 17.44 -2.77 6.68
C ALA A 251 17.85 -4.24 6.74
N PRO A 252 16.91 -5.20 6.71
CA PRO A 252 17.22 -6.62 6.62
C PRO A 252 18.07 -6.93 5.38
N GLY A 253 19.09 -7.75 5.55
CA GLY A 253 20.06 -8.08 4.49
C GLY A 253 21.27 -7.15 4.43
N ASP A 254 21.23 -5.97 5.00
CA ASP A 254 22.39 -5.08 5.10
C ASP A 254 23.40 -5.61 6.13
N ALA A 255 24.71 -5.44 5.86
CA ALA A 255 25.80 -5.88 6.74
C ALA A 255 25.76 -5.24 8.17
N GLY A 256 25.03 -4.15 8.32
CA GLY A 256 24.84 -3.43 9.60
C GLY A 256 23.48 -3.65 10.26
N PHE A 257 22.68 -4.62 9.82
CA PHE A 257 21.38 -4.88 10.41
C PHE A 257 21.52 -5.36 11.86
N ASP A 258 20.87 -4.64 12.77
CA ASP A 258 20.80 -4.94 14.21
C ASP A 258 19.34 -5.25 14.57
N ALA A 259 19.04 -6.54 14.72
CA ALA A 259 17.69 -7.02 15.05
C ALA A 259 17.21 -6.54 16.44
N GLY A 260 18.12 -6.41 17.40
CA GLY A 260 17.79 -5.92 18.76
C GLY A 260 17.35 -4.45 18.70
N ALA A 261 18.16 -3.60 18.06
CA ALA A 261 17.80 -2.20 17.85
C ALA A 261 16.52 -2.06 16.98
N TYR A 262 16.33 -2.95 15.99
CA TYR A 262 15.13 -2.97 15.17
C TYR A 262 13.86 -3.24 16.01
N LEU A 263 13.91 -4.23 16.91
CA LEU A 263 12.82 -4.56 17.83
C LEU A 263 12.50 -3.40 18.78
N ASP A 264 13.52 -2.68 19.28
CA ASP A 264 13.32 -1.45 20.07
C ASP A 264 12.58 -0.36 19.24
N GLY A 265 12.93 -0.22 17.96
CA GLY A 265 12.22 0.67 17.03
C GLY A 265 10.77 0.27 16.82
N VAL A 266 10.50 -1.03 16.66
CA VAL A 266 9.15 -1.60 16.56
C VAL A 266 8.33 -1.30 17.81
N GLY A 267 8.91 -1.46 19.01
CA GLY A 267 8.26 -1.12 20.28
C GLY A 267 7.82 0.35 20.33
N ARG A 268 8.73 1.28 19.98
CA ARG A 268 8.40 2.72 19.94
C ARG A 268 7.30 3.06 18.97
N LEU A 269 7.25 2.40 17.82
CA LEU A 269 6.16 2.60 16.83
C LEU A 269 4.84 2.01 17.35
N ALA A 270 4.88 0.85 18.01
CA ALA A 270 3.72 0.24 18.65
C ALA A 270 3.11 1.16 19.73
N ASP A 271 3.95 1.80 20.57
CA ASP A 271 3.51 2.74 21.60
C ASP A 271 2.78 3.97 21.02
N LEU A 272 3.10 4.37 19.79
CA LEU A 272 2.38 5.40 19.06
C LEU A 272 1.04 4.90 18.48
N GLY A 273 0.87 3.59 18.35
CA GLY A 273 -0.32 2.96 17.78
C GLY A 273 -0.16 2.53 16.31
N VAL A 274 1.08 2.42 15.81
CA VAL A 274 1.36 1.75 14.54
C VAL A 274 1.05 0.27 14.68
N THR A 275 0.31 -0.29 13.73
CA THR A 275 -0.12 -1.71 13.75
C THR A 275 0.62 -2.57 12.72
N TRP A 276 1.19 -1.93 11.69
CA TRP A 276 1.94 -2.58 10.61
C TRP A 276 3.27 -1.87 10.34
N ILE A 277 4.31 -2.65 10.15
CA ILE A 277 5.63 -2.14 9.72
C ILE A 277 5.85 -2.49 8.24
N GLN A 278 6.17 -1.48 7.43
CA GLN A 278 6.68 -1.66 6.07
C GLN A 278 8.18 -1.90 6.14
N VAL A 279 8.60 -3.10 5.79
CA VAL A 279 10.00 -3.56 5.85
C VAL A 279 10.66 -3.34 4.48
N PRO A 280 11.80 -2.65 4.39
CA PRO A 280 12.57 -2.61 3.16
C PRO A 280 13.23 -3.99 2.92
N VAL A 281 13.15 -4.49 1.70
CA VAL A 281 13.78 -5.76 1.28
C VAL A 281 14.71 -5.47 0.10
N PRO A 282 15.95 -6.01 0.08
CA PRO A 282 16.90 -5.75 -1.02
C PRO A 282 16.38 -6.27 -2.36
N GLY A 283 16.69 -5.55 -3.45
CA GLY A 283 16.23 -5.87 -4.80
C GLY A 283 17.37 -6.10 -5.80
N ASP A 284 18.58 -6.33 -5.33
CA ASP A 284 19.78 -6.55 -6.15
C ASP A 284 19.85 -7.96 -6.72
N SER A 285 19.31 -8.97 -6.02
CA SER A 285 19.16 -10.34 -6.52
C SER A 285 17.99 -11.07 -5.86
N LEU A 286 17.49 -12.12 -6.52
CA LEU A 286 16.44 -12.98 -5.94
C LEU A 286 16.96 -13.71 -4.70
N ALA A 287 18.20 -14.18 -4.73
CA ALA A 287 18.83 -14.88 -3.61
C ALA A 287 18.90 -13.96 -2.37
N HIS A 288 19.44 -12.76 -2.53
CA HIS A 288 19.56 -11.79 -1.43
C HIS A 288 18.20 -11.36 -0.88
N ALA A 289 17.22 -11.11 -1.76
CA ALA A 289 15.86 -10.78 -1.33
C ALA A 289 15.22 -11.88 -0.46
N THR A 290 15.31 -13.14 -0.90
CA THR A 290 14.73 -14.28 -0.17
C THR A 290 15.47 -14.59 1.13
N GLU A 291 16.81 -14.45 1.14
CA GLU A 291 17.63 -14.60 2.34
C GLU A 291 17.30 -13.52 3.38
N ALA A 292 17.24 -12.24 2.96
CA ALA A 292 16.89 -11.13 3.85
C ALA A 292 15.48 -11.30 4.47
N VAL A 293 14.52 -11.77 3.68
CA VAL A 293 13.16 -12.10 4.15
C VAL A 293 13.19 -13.22 5.19
N ALA A 294 13.94 -14.30 4.94
CA ALA A 294 14.06 -15.43 5.88
C ALA A 294 14.72 -15.01 7.19
N LEU A 295 15.86 -14.32 7.13
CA LEU A 295 16.58 -13.82 8.29
C LEU A 295 15.73 -12.86 9.14
N PHE A 296 14.97 -11.98 8.49
CA PHE A 296 14.04 -11.09 9.20
C PHE A 296 12.95 -11.87 9.93
N GLY A 297 12.43 -12.93 9.31
CA GLY A 297 11.48 -13.84 9.95
C GLY A 297 12.04 -14.46 11.24
N GLU A 298 13.27 -14.98 11.17
CA GLU A 298 13.95 -15.61 12.31
C GLU A 298 14.35 -14.63 13.40
N GLN A 299 14.93 -13.48 13.03
CA GLN A 299 15.54 -12.54 13.96
C GLN A 299 14.58 -11.53 14.55
N VAL A 300 13.47 -11.23 13.86
CA VAL A 300 12.51 -10.21 14.29
C VAL A 300 11.10 -10.78 14.49
N ILE A 301 10.50 -11.40 13.46
CA ILE A 301 9.09 -11.82 13.55
C ILE A 301 8.90 -12.92 14.59
N ALA A 302 9.80 -13.88 14.65
CA ALA A 302 9.74 -15.00 15.61
C ALA A 302 9.99 -14.56 17.07
N GLN A 303 10.41 -13.31 17.30
CA GLN A 303 10.68 -12.77 18.64
C GLN A 303 9.48 -11.99 19.23
N LEU A 304 8.39 -11.83 18.46
CA LEU A 304 7.19 -11.09 18.85
C LEU A 304 5.96 -11.98 19.01
#